data_a8b91fd2b14831ef34a28c90ecaddecd
#
_entry.id   a8b91fd2b14831ef34a28c90ecaddecd
#
_cell.length_a   1.000
_cell.length_b   1.000
_cell.length_c   1.000
_cell.angle_alpha   90.00
_cell.angle_beta   90.00
_cell.angle_gamma   90.00
#
_symmetry.space_group_name_H-M   'P 1'
#
loop_
_entity.id
_entity.type
_entity.pdbx_description
1 polymer ?
#
loop_
_entity_poly.entity_id
_entity_poly.type
_entity_poly.pdbx_seq_one_letter_code
_entity_poly.pdbx_strand_id
1 'polypeptide(L)'
;SNSDEFYPRQSRQLNETGTVVLRFVVEANGNLSSVDVEKSSGYRRLDQAARKLLETCKFKPGMVNGKLEKSSATLEVVWKLD
;
A
#
# COMPACT_ATOMS: atom_id res chain seq x y z
N SER A 1 -2.18 15.79 -1.11
CA SER A 1 -2.71 14.47 -1.45
C SER A 1 -2.96 13.66 -0.19
N ASN A 2 -3.75 12.60 -0.29
CA ASN A 2 -4.05 11.74 0.86
C ASN A 2 -2.81 11.08 1.46
N SER A 3 -1.77 10.85 0.66
CA SER A 3 -0.52 10.27 1.15
C SER A 3 0.25 11.21 2.08
N ASP A 4 0.04 12.53 1.98
CA ASP A 4 0.73 13.48 2.85
C ASP A 4 0.37 13.29 4.32
N GLU A 5 -0.86 12.87 4.61
CA GLU A 5 -1.30 12.59 5.99
C GLU A 5 -0.58 11.40 6.60
N PHE A 6 -0.12 10.47 5.76
CA PHE A 6 0.56 9.26 6.18
C PHE A 6 2.07 9.39 6.21
N TYR A 7 2.59 10.50 5.72
CA TYR A 7 4.04 10.72 5.68
C TYR A 7 4.57 10.80 7.10
N PRO A 8 5.45 9.87 7.53
CA PRO A 8 5.94 9.89 8.89
C PRO A 8 6.71 11.19 9.17
N ARG A 9 6.42 11.79 10.32
CA ARG A 9 7.05 13.06 10.71
C ARG A 9 8.57 12.98 10.71
N GLN A 10 9.12 11.90 11.26
CA GLN A 10 10.55 11.71 11.33
C GLN A 10 11.16 11.56 9.93
N SER A 11 10.44 10.91 9.02
CA SER A 11 10.87 10.79 7.62
C SER A 11 10.94 12.16 6.96
N ARG A 12 9.96 13.05 7.23
CA ARG A 12 10.02 14.43 6.74
C ARG A 12 11.24 15.16 7.26
N GLN A 13 11.51 15.05 8.56
CA GLN A 13 12.63 15.73 9.21
C GLN A 13 13.97 15.26 8.64
N LEU A 14 14.06 13.99 8.26
CA LEU A 14 15.28 13.39 7.73
C LEU A 14 15.33 13.40 6.19
N ASN A 15 14.34 13.99 5.53
CA ASN A 15 14.24 14.02 4.08
C ASN A 15 14.26 12.61 3.45
N GLU A 16 13.64 11.66 4.12
CA GLU A 16 13.48 10.31 3.57
C GLU A 16 12.44 10.33 2.46
N THR A 17 12.80 9.81 1.30
CA THR A 17 11.93 9.70 0.13
C THR A 17 12.17 8.35 -0.53
N GLY A 18 11.25 7.93 -1.36
CA GLY A 18 11.40 6.71 -2.12
C GLY A 18 10.06 6.12 -2.52
N THR A 19 10.13 5.03 -3.26
CA THR A 19 8.95 4.33 -3.74
C THR A 19 8.84 2.98 -3.07
N VAL A 20 7.64 2.66 -2.61
CA VAL A 20 7.30 1.35 -2.04
C VAL A 20 6.36 0.66 -3.01
N VAL A 21 6.63 -0.58 -3.35
CA VAL A 21 5.68 -1.40 -4.08
C VAL A 21 5.17 -2.48 -3.14
N LEU A 22 3.86 -2.49 -2.92
CA LEU A 22 3.18 -3.48 -2.09
C LEU A 22 2.45 -4.47 -3.00
N ARG A 23 2.59 -5.75 -2.69
CA ARG A 23 1.76 -6.81 -3.27
C ARG A 23 0.76 -7.23 -2.22
N PHE A 24 -0.50 -7.36 -2.60
CA PHE A 24 -1.56 -7.70 -1.65
C PHE A 24 -2.59 -8.62 -2.26
N VAL A 25 -3.35 -9.28 -1.39
CA VAL A 25 -4.41 -10.22 -1.77
C VAL A 25 -5.72 -9.72 -1.19
N VAL A 26 -6.74 -9.66 -2.04
CA VAL A 26 -8.10 -9.33 -1.68
C VAL A 26 -8.93 -10.62 -1.78
N GLU A 27 -9.53 -11.04 -0.68
CA GLU A 27 -10.40 -12.22 -0.65
C GLU A 27 -11.71 -11.96 -1.39
N ALA A 28 -12.44 -13.02 -1.72
CA ALA A 28 -13.71 -12.91 -2.41
C ALA A 28 -14.74 -12.03 -1.68
N ASN A 29 -14.62 -11.92 -0.35
CA ASN A 29 -15.48 -11.04 0.46
C ASN A 29 -15.02 -9.58 0.53
N GLY A 30 -13.93 -9.22 -0.17
CA GLY A 30 -13.40 -7.86 -0.18
C GLY A 30 -12.36 -7.58 0.91
N ASN A 31 -12.11 -8.51 1.80
CA ASN A 31 -11.13 -8.32 2.87
C ASN A 31 -9.70 -8.49 2.37
N LEU A 32 -8.83 -7.62 2.88
CA LEU A 32 -7.40 -7.71 2.65
C LEU A 32 -6.84 -8.84 3.51
N SER A 33 -6.19 -9.83 2.90
CA SER A 33 -5.71 -11.01 3.62
C SER A 33 -4.20 -11.11 3.69
N SER A 34 -3.49 -10.44 2.83
CA SER A 34 -2.02 -10.46 2.84
C SER A 34 -1.48 -9.18 2.23
N VAL A 35 -0.38 -8.68 2.79
CA VAL A 35 0.34 -7.53 2.28
C VAL A 35 1.82 -7.80 2.42
N ASP A 36 2.54 -7.76 1.30
CA ASP A 36 3.99 -7.93 1.28
C ASP A 36 4.64 -6.73 0.61
N VAL A 37 5.79 -6.32 1.13
CA VAL A 37 6.62 -5.32 0.48
C VAL A 37 7.40 -6.00 -0.63
N GLU A 38 6.98 -5.78 -1.88
CA GLU A 38 7.66 -6.32 -3.05
C GLU A 38 8.92 -5.52 -3.36
N LYS A 39 8.87 -4.21 -3.15
CA LYS A 39 10.01 -3.31 -3.30
C LYS A 39 10.00 -2.29 -2.17
N SER A 40 11.08 -2.26 -1.41
CA SER A 40 11.25 -1.31 -0.32
C SER A 40 11.70 0.06 -0.84
N SER A 41 11.27 1.11 -0.17
CA SER A 41 11.80 2.47 -0.37
C SER A 41 13.26 2.60 0.09
N GLY A 42 13.75 1.65 0.88
CA GLY A 42 15.01 1.75 1.59
C GLY A 42 14.85 2.27 3.02
N TYR A 43 13.62 2.64 3.41
CA TYR A 43 13.33 3.17 4.75
C TYR A 43 12.15 2.42 5.36
N ARG A 44 12.40 1.79 6.50
CA ARG A 44 11.37 0.97 7.17
C ARG A 44 10.10 1.76 7.46
N ARG A 45 10.23 2.99 7.96
CA ARG A 45 9.05 3.79 8.32
C ARG A 45 8.22 4.21 7.12
N LEU A 46 8.84 4.41 5.94
CA LEU A 46 8.09 4.66 4.71
C LEU A 46 7.37 3.40 4.24
N ASP A 47 8.01 2.24 4.35
CA ASP A 47 7.41 0.97 3.99
C ASP A 47 6.21 0.66 4.90
N GLN A 48 6.36 0.88 6.21
CA GLN A 48 5.27 0.68 7.16
C GLN A 48 4.12 1.67 6.95
N ALA A 49 4.44 2.92 6.63
CA ALA A 49 3.42 3.93 6.33
C ALA A 49 2.65 3.58 5.07
N ALA A 50 3.32 3.01 4.06
CA ALA A 50 2.65 2.53 2.86
C ALA A 50 1.66 1.40 3.18
N ARG A 51 2.02 0.47 4.07
CA ARG A 51 1.09 -0.57 4.53
C ARG A 51 -0.14 0.03 5.21
N LYS A 52 0.05 1.01 6.07
CA LYS A 52 -1.07 1.70 6.74
C LYS A 52 -1.97 2.40 5.75
N LEU A 53 -1.39 3.05 4.75
CA LEU A 53 -2.14 3.69 3.69
C LEU A 53 -3.01 2.66 2.96
N LEU A 54 -2.45 1.50 2.62
CA LEU A 54 -3.17 0.43 1.96
C LEU A 54 -4.36 -0.06 2.80
N GLU A 55 -4.18 -0.18 4.12
CA GLU A 55 -5.23 -0.63 5.04
C GLU A 55 -6.43 0.31 5.09
N THR A 56 -6.27 1.57 4.70
CA THR A 56 -7.38 2.54 4.64
C THR A 56 -8.20 2.41 3.36
N CYS A 57 -7.71 1.69 2.38
CA CYS A 57 -8.40 1.51 1.11
C CYS A 57 -9.52 0.49 1.24
N LYS A 58 -10.59 0.69 0.47
CA LYS A 58 -11.64 -0.29 0.30
C LYS A 58 -11.44 -0.99 -1.04
N PHE A 59 -11.52 -2.31 -1.03
CA PHE A 59 -11.25 -3.10 -2.21
C PHE A 59 -12.50 -3.79 -2.73
N LYS A 60 -12.58 -3.88 -4.06
CA LYS A 60 -13.54 -4.76 -4.72
C LYS A 60 -12.79 -6.00 -5.17
N PRO A 61 -13.24 -7.19 -4.79
CA PRO A 61 -12.61 -8.42 -5.27
C PRO A 61 -12.77 -8.56 -6.78
N GLY A 62 -11.86 -9.30 -7.40
CA GLY A 62 -11.96 -9.63 -8.81
C GLY A 62 -13.20 -10.46 -9.11
N MET A 63 -13.63 -10.46 -10.37
CA MET A 63 -14.80 -11.21 -10.80
C MET A 63 -14.44 -12.09 -11.99
N VAL A 64 -14.80 -13.37 -11.91
CA VAL A 64 -14.60 -14.34 -12.98
C VAL A 64 -15.91 -15.06 -13.24
N ASN A 65 -16.38 -15.02 -14.48
CA ASN A 65 -17.65 -15.63 -14.87
C ASN A 65 -18.83 -15.23 -13.97
N GLY A 66 -18.87 -13.94 -13.57
CA GLY A 66 -19.92 -13.41 -12.71
C GLY A 66 -19.81 -13.72 -11.24
N LYS A 67 -18.72 -14.38 -10.81
CA LYS A 67 -18.49 -14.72 -9.41
C LYS A 67 -17.34 -13.88 -8.85
N LEU A 68 -17.49 -13.41 -7.61
CA LEU A 68 -16.42 -12.75 -6.87
C LEU A 68 -15.35 -13.78 -6.53
N GLU A 69 -14.10 -13.42 -6.76
CA GLU A 69 -12.97 -14.31 -6.53
C GLU A 69 -11.84 -13.59 -5.82
N LYS A 70 -11.07 -14.38 -5.09
CA LYS A 70 -9.80 -13.96 -4.53
C LYS A 70 -8.90 -13.43 -5.66
N SER A 71 -8.27 -12.29 -5.45
CA SER A 71 -7.39 -11.68 -6.44
C SER A 71 -6.17 -11.05 -5.77
N SER A 72 -5.10 -10.91 -6.53
CA SER A 72 -3.90 -10.21 -6.08
C SER A 72 -3.67 -8.98 -6.94
N ALA A 73 -3.02 -7.99 -6.34
CA ALA A 73 -2.68 -6.75 -7.02
C ALA A 73 -1.43 -6.13 -6.41
N THR A 74 -0.94 -5.09 -7.05
CA THR A 74 0.17 -4.29 -6.51
C THR A 74 -0.26 -2.84 -6.41
N LEU A 75 0.34 -2.13 -5.44
CA LEU A 75 0.18 -0.69 -5.29
C LEU A 75 1.56 -0.08 -5.18
N GLU A 76 1.80 0.95 -5.99
CA GLU A 76 3.00 1.76 -5.89
C GLU A 76 2.68 3.00 -5.06
N VAL A 77 3.47 3.22 -4.01
CA VAL A 77 3.36 4.42 -3.16
C VAL A 77 4.65 5.23 -3.32
N VAL A 78 4.52 6.42 -3.85
CA VAL A 78 5.65 7.32 -4.07
C VAL A 78 5.69 8.34 -2.94
N TRP A 79 6.75 8.27 -2.12
CA TRP A 79 7.00 9.22 -1.04
C TRP A 79 7.97 10.28 -1.55
N LYS A 80 7.48 11.51 -1.68
CA LYS A 80 8.31 12.63 -2.13
C LYS A 80 7.98 13.88 -1.32
N LEU A 81 8.95 14.74 -1.18
CA LEU A 81 8.85 16.03 -0.48
C LEU A 81 9.03 17.15 -1.48
N ASP A 82 8.32 18.23 -1.26
CA ASP A 82 8.46 19.44 -2.08
C ASP A 82 9.68 20.28 -1.65
#